data_53bfe190f595488f77f129218da9571c
#
_entry.id   53bfe190f595488f77f129218da9571c
#
_cell.length_a   1.000
_cell.length_b   1.000
_cell.length_c   1.000
_cell.angle_alpha   90.00
_cell.angle_beta   90.00
_cell.angle_gamma   90.00
#
_symmetry.space_group_name_H-M   'P 1'
#
loop_
_entity.id
_entity.type
_entity.pdbx_description
1 polymer ?
#
loop_
_entity_poly.entity_id
_entity_poly.type
_entity_poly.pdbx_seq_one_letter_code
_entity_poly.pdbx_strand_id
1 'polypeptide(L)'
;PRAKKPPKDGEVEPATESSLLYTSGTTGTPKGCMLSHQYELMSGAWYASLGGFCEIIHGQERVFNPLPLYHVNSGTVSTMAMMLTGGCQIQPDRFHPKSWWQDVNQTKASIIHYLGVVAPMLLNQPKTPFEKSHSVKFGFGAGVEPGLHEIFENRFGFPLVEIWGMTEMVRVLAANTEPRKRGTRAIGRSKPGLEAEVHDQNGNKLPPEKKGELVVRYSAETPRLGAFSGYLKDVEATEE
;
A
#
# COMPACT_ATOMS: atom_id res chain seq x y z
N PRO A 1 22.29 -5.52 24.31
CA PRO A 1 23.42 -4.80 23.71
C PRO A 1 22.93 -3.45 23.19
N ARG A 2 23.55 -2.35 23.61
CA ARG A 2 23.25 -1.04 23.03
C ARG A 2 23.71 -1.06 21.58
N ALA A 3 22.85 -0.64 20.66
CA ALA A 3 23.24 -0.41 19.28
C ALA A 3 24.45 0.53 19.25
N LYS A 4 25.46 0.20 18.45
CA LYS A 4 26.59 1.11 18.21
C LYS A 4 26.01 2.40 17.64
N LYS A 5 26.52 3.56 18.07
CA LYS A 5 26.14 4.83 17.44
C LYS A 5 26.37 4.71 15.94
N PRO A 6 25.43 5.16 15.10
CA PRO A 6 25.67 5.21 13.67
C PRO A 6 26.92 6.05 13.39
N PRO A 7 27.65 5.75 12.30
CA PRO A 7 28.76 6.59 11.90
C PRO A 7 28.28 8.02 11.70
N LYS A 8 29.11 8.99 12.10
CA LYS A 8 28.82 10.44 11.97
C LYS A 8 29.17 10.99 10.58
N ASP A 9 29.15 10.16 9.57
CA ASP A 9 29.67 10.52 8.26
C ASP A 9 28.53 10.96 7.33
N GLY A 10 28.48 12.26 7.08
CA GLY A 10 27.65 12.90 6.05
C GLY A 10 26.33 13.49 6.54
N GLU A 11 25.85 14.47 5.81
CA GLU A 11 24.49 14.97 5.92
C GLU A 11 23.51 13.94 5.36
N VAL A 12 22.35 13.78 6.01
CA VAL A 12 21.28 12.91 5.52
C VAL A 12 20.59 13.61 4.35
N GLU A 13 20.69 13.02 3.16
CA GLU A 13 20.07 13.50 1.94
C GLU A 13 18.83 12.68 1.58
N PRO A 14 17.96 13.16 0.70
CA PRO A 14 16.80 12.40 0.24
C PRO A 14 17.14 11.02 -0.33
N ALA A 15 18.26 10.90 -1.01
CA ALA A 15 18.76 9.65 -1.59
C ALA A 15 19.44 8.71 -0.56
N THR A 16 19.71 9.19 0.67
CA THR A 16 20.29 8.34 1.71
C THR A 16 19.35 7.18 2.03
N GLU A 17 19.90 5.98 2.10
CA GLU A 17 19.15 4.77 2.45
C GLU A 17 18.67 4.81 3.89
N SER A 18 17.39 4.56 4.09
CA SER A 18 16.69 4.64 5.38
C SER A 18 16.32 3.27 5.92
N SER A 19 15.94 2.34 5.03
CA SER A 19 15.46 1.03 5.43
C SER A 19 15.80 -0.06 4.42
N LEU A 20 15.75 -1.31 4.89
CA LEU A 20 15.94 -2.52 4.10
C LEU A 20 14.74 -3.43 4.35
N LEU A 21 13.93 -3.64 3.30
CA LEU A 21 12.79 -4.53 3.35
C LEU A 21 13.00 -5.75 2.46
N TYR A 22 12.75 -6.93 3.01
CA TYR A 22 12.87 -8.18 2.25
C TYR A 22 11.56 -8.54 1.56
N THR A 23 11.64 -8.90 0.28
CA THR A 23 10.54 -9.47 -0.50
C THR A 23 10.70 -10.97 -0.64
N SER A 24 9.59 -11.68 -0.86
CA SER A 24 9.62 -13.16 -1.02
C SER A 24 10.30 -13.62 -2.31
N GLY A 25 10.55 -12.72 -3.27
CA GLY A 25 11.15 -13.04 -4.57
C GLY A 25 10.35 -14.07 -5.37
N THR A 26 10.22 -13.90 -6.67
CA THR A 26 9.59 -14.90 -7.56
C THR A 26 10.43 -16.16 -7.70
N THR A 27 11.73 -16.07 -7.47
CA THR A 27 12.71 -17.17 -7.53
C THR A 27 12.82 -17.97 -6.21
N GLY A 28 12.05 -17.60 -5.17
CA GLY A 28 12.05 -18.26 -3.86
C GLY A 28 13.13 -17.78 -2.88
N THR A 29 14.16 -17.05 -3.34
CA THR A 29 15.16 -16.44 -2.46
C THR A 29 14.72 -15.01 -2.11
N PRO A 30 14.62 -14.66 -0.81
CA PRO A 30 14.27 -13.30 -0.42
C PRO A 30 15.30 -12.30 -0.90
N LYS A 31 14.84 -11.21 -1.54
CA LYS A 31 15.69 -10.09 -1.98
C LYS A 31 15.51 -8.91 -1.04
N GLY A 32 16.59 -8.27 -0.63
CA GLY A 32 16.55 -7.09 0.22
C GLY A 32 16.45 -5.80 -0.59
N CYS A 33 15.28 -5.17 -0.60
CA CYS A 33 15.07 -3.88 -1.24
C CYS A 33 15.63 -2.75 -0.37
N MET A 34 16.60 -2.01 -0.87
CA MET A 34 17.14 -0.82 -0.24
C MET A 34 16.22 0.38 -0.54
N LEU A 35 15.72 1.02 0.50
CA LEU A 35 14.77 2.13 0.39
C LEU A 35 15.38 3.41 0.93
N SER A 36 15.25 4.51 0.19
CA SER A 36 15.76 5.82 0.59
C SER A 36 14.70 6.63 1.38
N HIS A 37 15.14 7.68 2.06
CA HIS A 37 14.23 8.65 2.67
C HIS A 37 13.26 9.25 1.64
N GLN A 38 13.73 9.53 0.43
CA GLN A 38 12.89 10.02 -0.67
C GLN A 38 11.79 9.03 -1.03
N TYR A 39 12.12 7.74 -1.15
CA TYR A 39 11.13 6.68 -1.41
C TYR A 39 10.03 6.67 -0.34
N GLU A 40 10.41 6.70 0.93
CA GLU A 40 9.46 6.64 2.04
C GLU A 40 8.55 7.87 2.10
N LEU A 41 9.13 9.06 2.01
CA LEU A 41 8.38 10.32 2.04
C LEU A 41 7.44 10.45 0.83
N MET A 42 7.91 10.10 -0.37
CA MET A 42 7.09 10.12 -1.58
C MET A 42 5.96 9.09 -1.52
N SER A 43 6.17 7.95 -0.88
CA SER A 43 5.14 6.93 -0.68
C SER A 43 4.02 7.42 0.22
N GLY A 44 4.37 8.04 1.35
CA GLY A 44 3.39 8.66 2.24
C GLY A 44 2.66 9.83 1.60
N ALA A 45 3.38 10.71 0.90
CA ALA A 45 2.80 11.85 0.20
C ALA A 45 1.84 11.40 -0.92
N TRP A 46 2.19 10.35 -1.65
CA TRP A 46 1.30 9.75 -2.65
C TRP A 46 -0.02 9.28 -2.02
N TYR A 47 0.05 8.52 -0.92
CA TYR A 47 -1.15 8.05 -0.24
C TYR A 47 -1.98 9.23 0.28
N ALA A 48 -1.37 10.19 0.95
CA ALA A 48 -2.03 11.40 1.47
C ALA A 48 -2.71 12.24 0.38
N SER A 49 -2.23 12.17 -0.86
CA SER A 49 -2.71 12.97 -1.99
C SER A 49 -3.66 12.23 -2.94
N LEU A 50 -4.07 11.00 -2.66
CA LEU A 50 -4.94 10.23 -3.56
C LEU A 50 -6.28 10.90 -3.81
N GLY A 51 -6.92 11.44 -2.79
CA GLY A 51 -8.25 12.05 -2.90
C GLY A 51 -9.35 11.04 -3.24
N GLY A 52 -10.53 11.53 -3.64
CA GLY A 52 -11.68 10.69 -3.94
C GLY A 52 -12.10 9.84 -2.74
N PHE A 53 -12.28 8.54 -2.94
CA PHE A 53 -12.60 7.61 -1.84
C PHE A 53 -11.49 7.50 -0.79
N CYS A 54 -10.26 7.87 -1.13
CA CYS A 54 -9.10 7.84 -0.23
C CYS A 54 -8.76 9.23 0.32
N GLU A 55 -9.71 10.13 0.45
CA GLU A 55 -9.46 11.46 0.99
C GLU A 55 -8.97 11.40 2.43
N ILE A 56 -7.80 12.00 2.68
CA ILE A 56 -7.18 12.12 3.99
C ILE A 56 -7.28 13.56 4.47
N ILE A 57 -7.95 13.78 5.59
CA ILE A 57 -8.10 15.08 6.22
C ILE A 57 -7.00 15.25 7.25
N HIS A 58 -6.18 16.29 7.09
CA HIS A 58 -5.05 16.57 7.97
C HIS A 58 -5.48 16.67 9.46
N GLY A 59 -4.73 16.00 10.32
CA GLY A 59 -4.95 15.98 11.77
C GLY A 59 -6.14 15.14 12.25
N GLN A 60 -6.89 14.50 11.37
CA GLN A 60 -8.13 13.81 11.74
C GLN A 60 -8.08 12.30 11.57
N GLU A 61 -7.27 11.78 10.65
CA GLU A 61 -7.34 10.37 10.28
C GLU A 61 -6.66 9.44 11.28
N ARG A 62 -7.27 8.28 11.45
CA ARG A 62 -6.81 7.20 12.30
C ARG A 62 -6.82 5.91 11.51
N VAL A 63 -5.65 5.47 11.08
CA VAL A 63 -5.48 4.27 10.25
C VAL A 63 -5.28 3.05 11.14
N PHE A 64 -6.20 2.09 11.06
CA PHE A 64 -6.05 0.77 11.68
C PHE A 64 -5.41 -0.18 10.67
N ASN A 65 -4.13 -0.51 10.88
CA ASN A 65 -3.36 -1.33 9.96
C ASN A 65 -2.88 -2.61 10.63
N PRO A 66 -3.45 -3.78 10.30
CA PRO A 66 -3.06 -5.06 10.90
C PRO A 66 -1.82 -5.69 10.25
N LEU A 67 -1.28 -5.05 9.21
CA LEU A 67 -0.12 -5.57 8.50
C LEU A 67 1.16 -5.28 9.28
N PRO A 68 2.15 -6.18 9.27
CA PRO A 68 3.38 -5.98 10.01
C PRO A 68 4.14 -4.71 9.60
N LEU A 69 4.81 -4.06 10.55
CA LEU A 69 5.63 -2.86 10.27
C LEU A 69 6.83 -3.14 9.35
N TYR A 70 7.25 -4.38 9.24
CA TYR A 70 8.29 -4.77 8.27
C TYR A 70 7.74 -4.97 6.84
N HIS A 71 6.45 -4.73 6.61
CA HIS A 71 5.84 -4.71 5.28
C HIS A 71 5.66 -3.26 4.82
N VAL A 72 5.97 -2.99 3.56
CA VAL A 72 5.95 -1.63 2.99
C VAL A 72 4.63 -0.88 3.16
N ASN A 73 3.50 -1.58 3.11
CA ASN A 73 2.19 -0.97 3.31
C ASN A 73 2.05 -0.33 4.70
N SER A 74 2.46 -1.04 5.76
CA SER A 74 2.36 -0.55 7.13
C SER A 74 3.56 0.32 7.53
N GLY A 75 4.78 -0.20 7.37
CA GLY A 75 5.99 0.48 7.83
C GLY A 75 6.30 1.77 7.07
N THR A 76 5.94 1.84 5.81
CA THR A 76 6.27 2.98 4.95
C THR A 76 5.02 3.77 4.56
N VAL A 77 4.11 3.18 3.77
CA VAL A 77 3.00 3.94 3.16
C VAL A 77 2.10 4.60 4.20
N SER A 78 1.50 3.81 5.10
CA SER A 78 0.56 4.38 6.07
C SER A 78 1.27 5.15 7.17
N THR A 79 2.43 4.70 7.64
CA THR A 79 3.21 5.42 8.65
C THR A 79 3.61 6.80 8.16
N MET A 80 4.21 6.90 6.98
CA MET A 80 4.64 8.19 6.43
C MET A 80 3.45 9.09 6.09
N ALA A 81 2.35 8.54 5.56
CA ALA A 81 1.14 9.34 5.34
C ALA A 81 0.60 9.95 6.64
N MET A 82 0.50 9.16 7.71
CA MET A 82 0.04 9.66 9.01
C MET A 82 1.01 10.68 9.61
N MET A 83 2.30 10.49 9.48
CA MET A 83 3.31 11.47 9.92
C MET A 83 3.18 12.79 9.15
N LEU A 84 3.06 12.74 7.83
CA LEU A 84 2.95 13.92 6.97
C LEU A 84 1.64 14.69 7.17
N THR A 85 0.56 14.00 7.52
CA THR A 85 -0.78 14.60 7.67
C THR A 85 -1.17 14.88 9.12
N GLY A 86 -0.33 14.56 10.09
CA GLY A 86 -0.65 14.70 11.52
C GLY A 86 -1.71 13.74 12.00
N GLY A 87 -1.92 12.63 11.29
CA GLY A 87 -2.85 11.56 11.65
C GLY A 87 -2.25 10.57 12.68
N CYS A 88 -2.95 9.47 12.89
CA CYS A 88 -2.54 8.43 13.83
C CYS A 88 -2.55 7.05 13.14
N GLN A 89 -1.47 6.30 13.25
CA GLN A 89 -1.45 4.88 12.91
C GLN A 89 -1.71 4.04 14.16
N ILE A 90 -2.68 3.15 14.07
CA ILE A 90 -3.02 2.16 15.09
C ILE A 90 -2.51 0.83 14.58
N GLN A 91 -1.53 0.29 15.29
CA GLN A 91 -0.83 -0.94 14.94
C GLN A 91 -1.16 -2.05 15.93
N PRO A 92 -2.11 -2.97 15.65
CA PRO A 92 -2.29 -4.16 16.47
C PRO A 92 -1.08 -5.10 16.30
N ASP A 93 -0.91 -6.01 17.24
CA ASP A 93 0.15 -7.04 17.18
C ASP A 93 0.00 -7.97 15.97
N ARG A 94 -1.25 -8.22 15.56
CA ARG A 94 -1.61 -9.02 14.37
C ARG A 94 -3.08 -8.81 14.01
N PHE A 95 -3.54 -9.46 12.96
CA PHE A 95 -4.94 -9.49 12.57
C PHE A 95 -5.76 -10.39 13.50
N HIS A 96 -6.78 -9.82 14.16
CA HIS A 96 -7.70 -10.51 15.06
C HIS A 96 -9.14 -10.43 14.51
N PRO A 97 -9.62 -11.41 13.73
CA PRO A 97 -10.94 -11.32 13.10
C PRO A 97 -12.11 -11.26 14.08
N LYS A 98 -11.99 -11.92 15.26
CA LYS A 98 -13.07 -11.96 16.26
C LYS A 98 -13.30 -10.65 16.99
N SER A 99 -12.23 -9.91 17.31
CA SER A 99 -12.30 -8.61 17.99
C SER A 99 -12.24 -7.41 17.05
N TRP A 100 -12.06 -7.64 15.74
CA TRP A 100 -11.79 -6.61 14.73
C TRP A 100 -12.67 -5.38 14.86
N TRP A 101 -14.00 -5.56 14.81
CA TRP A 101 -14.93 -4.44 14.86
C TRP A 101 -14.97 -3.74 16.21
N GLN A 102 -14.73 -4.46 17.29
CA GLN A 102 -14.58 -3.87 18.62
C GLN A 102 -13.33 -2.99 18.68
N ASP A 103 -12.20 -3.49 18.19
CA ASP A 103 -10.91 -2.77 18.18
C ASP A 103 -10.99 -1.51 17.28
N VAL A 104 -11.57 -1.64 16.08
CA VAL A 104 -11.82 -0.53 15.15
C VAL A 104 -12.67 0.57 15.80
N ASN A 105 -13.74 0.19 16.52
CA ASN A 105 -14.59 1.15 17.24
C ASN A 105 -13.86 1.82 18.40
N GLN A 106 -13.22 1.04 19.28
CA GLN A 106 -12.52 1.55 20.47
C GLN A 106 -11.40 2.52 20.09
N THR A 107 -10.70 2.23 19.01
CA THR A 107 -9.61 3.07 18.50
C THR A 107 -10.11 4.25 17.67
N LYS A 108 -11.43 4.33 17.39
CA LYS A 108 -12.04 5.34 16.52
C LYS A 108 -11.36 5.43 15.17
N ALA A 109 -11.04 4.27 14.60
CA ALA A 109 -10.40 4.20 13.30
C ALA A 109 -11.31 4.76 12.21
N SER A 110 -10.77 5.63 11.36
CA SER A 110 -11.45 6.22 10.20
C SER A 110 -11.07 5.55 8.89
N ILE A 111 -9.98 4.78 8.91
CA ILE A 111 -9.45 4.05 7.75
C ILE A 111 -8.98 2.67 8.24
N ILE A 112 -9.24 1.64 7.47
CA ILE A 112 -8.66 0.32 7.70
C ILE A 112 -7.75 -0.08 6.53
N HIS A 113 -6.66 -0.78 6.83
CA HIS A 113 -5.87 -1.46 5.80
C HIS A 113 -6.21 -2.95 5.76
N TYR A 114 -6.10 -3.55 4.57
CA TYR A 114 -6.42 -4.95 4.38
C TYR A 114 -5.53 -5.63 3.32
N LEU A 115 -5.51 -6.94 3.36
CA LEU A 115 -5.17 -7.81 2.24
C LEU A 115 -6.39 -8.63 1.87
N GLY A 116 -6.43 -9.22 0.68
CA GLY A 116 -7.59 -9.95 0.17
C GLY A 116 -8.16 -11.01 1.11
N VAL A 117 -7.29 -11.64 1.92
CA VAL A 117 -7.67 -12.64 2.94
C VAL A 117 -8.52 -12.05 4.09
N VAL A 118 -8.40 -10.76 4.38
CA VAL A 118 -9.13 -10.10 5.47
C VAL A 118 -10.64 -10.07 5.18
N ALA A 119 -11.03 -9.79 3.95
CA ALA A 119 -12.45 -9.69 3.57
C ALA A 119 -13.25 -10.98 3.86
N PRO A 120 -12.87 -12.16 3.35
CA PRO A 120 -13.59 -13.40 3.68
C PRO A 120 -13.53 -13.76 5.17
N MET A 121 -12.42 -13.48 5.85
CA MET A 121 -12.32 -13.78 7.28
C MET A 121 -13.28 -12.92 8.11
N LEU A 122 -13.48 -11.65 7.78
CA LEU A 122 -14.45 -10.78 8.46
C LEU A 122 -15.91 -11.14 8.08
N LEU A 123 -16.17 -11.47 6.82
CA LEU A 123 -17.49 -11.89 6.38
C LEU A 123 -17.96 -13.19 7.06
N ASN A 124 -17.04 -14.08 7.40
CA ASN A 124 -17.34 -15.33 8.11
C ASN A 124 -17.53 -15.14 9.62
N GLN A 125 -17.26 -13.94 10.20
CA GLN A 125 -17.55 -13.71 11.61
C GLN A 125 -19.06 -13.54 11.85
N PRO A 126 -19.56 -13.94 13.04
CA PRO A 126 -20.91 -13.59 13.49
C PRO A 126 -21.11 -12.07 13.43
N LYS A 127 -22.34 -11.66 13.12
CA LYS A 127 -22.71 -10.23 13.16
C LYS A 127 -22.60 -9.68 14.57
N THR A 128 -22.06 -8.48 14.70
CA THR A 128 -21.95 -7.75 15.97
C THR A 128 -22.48 -6.34 15.83
N PRO A 129 -22.93 -5.69 16.91
CA PRO A 129 -23.33 -4.27 16.86
C PRO A 129 -22.19 -3.35 16.40
N PHE A 130 -20.93 -3.71 16.67
CA PHE A 130 -19.75 -2.93 16.33
C PHE A 130 -19.52 -2.79 14.84
N GLU A 131 -19.96 -3.73 14.00
CA GLU A 131 -19.78 -3.65 12.54
C GLU A 131 -20.62 -2.56 11.84
N LYS A 132 -21.51 -1.88 12.57
CA LYS A 132 -22.34 -0.78 12.08
C LYS A 132 -22.13 0.54 12.85
N SER A 133 -21.38 0.50 13.96
CA SER A 133 -21.16 1.67 14.83
C SER A 133 -19.77 2.32 14.66
N HIS A 134 -18.97 1.84 13.70
CA HIS A 134 -17.65 2.39 13.41
C HIS A 134 -17.72 3.68 12.57
N SER A 135 -16.60 4.41 12.53
CA SER A 135 -16.43 5.64 11.73
C SER A 135 -15.54 5.43 10.50
N VAL A 136 -15.35 4.19 10.04
CA VAL A 136 -14.50 3.88 8.89
C VAL A 136 -15.09 4.49 7.63
N LYS A 137 -14.28 5.28 6.92
CA LYS A 137 -14.64 5.93 5.65
C LYS A 137 -14.33 5.04 4.45
N PHE A 138 -13.19 4.34 4.49
CA PHE A 138 -12.76 3.41 3.44
C PHE A 138 -11.79 2.37 3.96
N GLY A 139 -11.70 1.25 3.25
CA GLY A 139 -10.62 0.28 3.37
C GLY A 139 -9.60 0.48 2.26
N PHE A 140 -8.31 0.35 2.55
CA PHE A 140 -7.20 0.54 1.62
C PHE A 140 -6.36 -0.73 1.57
N GLY A 141 -6.29 -1.39 0.42
CA GLY A 141 -5.58 -2.66 0.31
C GLY A 141 -5.64 -3.29 -1.07
N ALA A 142 -5.39 -4.58 -1.14
CA ALA A 142 -5.31 -5.30 -2.40
C ALA A 142 -5.85 -6.72 -2.31
N GLY A 143 -6.36 -7.23 -3.43
CA GLY A 143 -6.60 -8.65 -3.64
C GLY A 143 -7.93 -9.16 -3.12
N VAL A 144 -8.95 -8.33 -2.97
CA VAL A 144 -10.31 -8.79 -2.64
C VAL A 144 -10.86 -9.64 -3.78
N GLU A 145 -11.38 -10.82 -3.44
CA GLU A 145 -12.05 -11.66 -4.42
C GLU A 145 -13.27 -10.93 -5.03
N PRO A 146 -13.42 -10.91 -6.37
CA PRO A 146 -14.46 -10.16 -7.04
C PRO A 146 -15.87 -10.38 -6.49
N GLY A 147 -16.24 -11.63 -6.20
CA GLY A 147 -17.55 -11.98 -5.63
C GLY A 147 -17.79 -11.49 -4.20
N LEU A 148 -16.75 -11.12 -3.46
CA LEU A 148 -16.86 -10.66 -2.08
C LEU A 148 -16.87 -9.14 -1.94
N HIS A 149 -16.44 -8.40 -2.96
CA HIS A 149 -16.27 -6.96 -2.90
C HIS A 149 -17.58 -6.24 -2.52
N GLU A 150 -18.63 -6.46 -3.30
CA GLU A 150 -19.94 -5.85 -3.05
C GLU A 150 -20.58 -6.37 -1.76
N ILE A 151 -20.45 -7.66 -1.46
CA ILE A 151 -20.97 -8.26 -0.22
C ILE A 151 -20.34 -7.59 1.01
N PHE A 152 -19.03 -7.34 0.96
CA PHE A 152 -18.30 -6.66 2.05
C PHE A 152 -18.79 -5.22 2.23
N GLU A 153 -18.82 -4.44 1.14
CA GLU A 153 -19.25 -3.04 1.19
C GLU A 153 -20.69 -2.88 1.69
N ASN A 154 -21.60 -3.76 1.23
CA ASN A 154 -22.99 -3.76 1.69
C ASN A 154 -23.12 -4.14 3.16
N ARG A 155 -22.34 -5.13 3.64
CA ARG A 155 -22.41 -5.54 5.05
C ARG A 155 -21.81 -4.49 5.97
N PHE A 156 -20.68 -3.91 5.65
CA PHE A 156 -19.96 -3.04 6.57
C PHE A 156 -20.17 -1.53 6.30
N GLY A 157 -20.58 -1.13 5.11
CA GLY A 157 -21.08 0.22 4.84
C GLY A 157 -20.02 1.23 4.40
N PHE A 158 -18.86 0.78 3.91
CA PHE A 158 -17.81 1.65 3.36
C PHE A 158 -17.10 0.98 2.17
N PRO A 159 -16.49 1.75 1.26
CA PRO A 159 -15.81 1.21 0.09
C PRO A 159 -14.49 0.53 0.45
N LEU A 160 -14.19 -0.60 -0.21
CA LEU A 160 -12.85 -1.17 -0.30
C LEU A 160 -12.17 -0.61 -1.54
N VAL A 161 -11.06 0.08 -1.36
CA VAL A 161 -10.27 0.65 -2.45
C VAL A 161 -9.11 -0.28 -2.77
N GLU A 162 -9.18 -0.90 -3.94
CA GLU A 162 -8.10 -1.74 -4.45
C GLU A 162 -6.92 -0.88 -4.90
N ILE A 163 -5.74 -1.31 -4.52
CA ILE A 163 -4.47 -0.70 -4.92
C ILE A 163 -3.54 -1.77 -5.51
N TRP A 164 -2.56 -1.33 -6.25
CA TRP A 164 -1.46 -2.17 -6.67
C TRP A 164 -0.14 -1.43 -6.54
N GLY A 165 0.85 -2.13 -6.03
CA GLY A 165 2.23 -1.71 -5.89
C GLY A 165 3.09 -2.87 -5.46
N MET A 166 4.38 -2.68 -5.46
CA MET A 166 5.39 -3.64 -5.02
C MET A 166 6.43 -2.90 -4.17
N THR A 167 7.24 -3.61 -3.42
CA THR A 167 8.24 -2.96 -2.55
C THR A 167 9.22 -2.12 -3.37
N GLU A 168 9.50 -2.53 -4.58
CA GLU A 168 10.39 -1.83 -5.51
C GLU A 168 9.77 -0.50 -6.03
N MET A 169 8.42 -0.43 -6.13
CA MET A 169 7.68 0.76 -6.55
C MET A 169 6.28 0.76 -5.93
N VAL A 170 6.14 1.26 -4.71
CA VAL A 170 4.90 1.12 -3.93
C VAL A 170 3.77 2.05 -4.38
N ARG A 171 4.07 3.13 -5.08
CA ARG A 171 3.14 4.19 -5.48
C ARG A 171 2.65 4.00 -6.91
N VAL A 172 1.80 3.04 -7.21
CA VAL A 172 1.47 2.79 -8.61
C VAL A 172 0.01 3.01 -8.93
N LEU A 173 -0.88 2.13 -8.55
CA LEU A 173 -2.27 2.16 -8.98
C LEU A 173 -3.22 2.20 -7.79
N ALA A 174 -4.32 2.94 -7.92
CA ALA A 174 -5.39 2.96 -6.92
C ALA A 174 -6.75 3.13 -7.60
N ALA A 175 -7.76 2.43 -7.08
CA ALA A 175 -9.16 2.55 -7.51
C ALA A 175 -9.90 3.61 -6.65
N ASN A 176 -9.27 4.77 -6.45
CA ASN A 176 -9.77 5.82 -5.55
C ASN A 176 -10.87 6.72 -6.14
N THR A 177 -11.26 6.49 -7.39
CA THR A 177 -12.35 7.22 -8.07
C THR A 177 -13.20 6.27 -8.90
N GLU A 178 -14.45 6.65 -9.18
CA GLU A 178 -15.32 5.87 -10.08
C GLU A 178 -14.84 5.93 -11.55
N PRO A 179 -15.10 4.91 -12.35
CA PRO A 179 -15.63 3.60 -11.98
C PRO A 179 -14.53 2.70 -11.36
N ARG A 180 -14.75 2.23 -10.11
CA ARG A 180 -13.84 1.32 -9.41
C ARG A 180 -13.81 -0.09 -10.01
N LYS A 181 -14.77 -0.41 -10.87
CA LYS A 181 -14.92 -1.73 -11.47
C LYS A 181 -15.01 -2.88 -10.44
N ARG A 182 -15.82 -2.66 -9.39
CA ARG A 182 -16.12 -3.68 -8.38
C ARG A 182 -16.58 -4.99 -9.04
N GLY A 183 -16.31 -6.09 -8.40
CA GLY A 183 -16.61 -7.41 -8.95
C GLY A 183 -15.69 -7.86 -10.08
N THR A 184 -14.58 -7.16 -10.29
CA THR A 184 -13.53 -7.54 -11.24
C THR A 184 -12.18 -7.60 -10.54
N ARG A 185 -11.11 -7.97 -11.26
CA ARG A 185 -9.72 -7.91 -10.75
C ARG A 185 -9.01 -6.61 -11.15
N ALA A 186 -9.76 -5.53 -11.37
CA ALA A 186 -9.18 -4.22 -11.66
C ALA A 186 -8.44 -3.68 -10.43
N ILE A 187 -7.23 -3.18 -10.65
CA ILE A 187 -6.31 -2.69 -9.63
C ILE A 187 -6.20 -1.15 -9.60
N GLY A 188 -7.10 -0.46 -10.28
CA GLY A 188 -7.15 1.01 -10.29
C GLY A 188 -6.42 1.66 -11.45
N ARG A 189 -6.01 2.91 -11.24
CA ARG A 189 -5.32 3.76 -12.22
C ARG A 189 -4.12 4.43 -11.59
N SER A 190 -3.13 4.78 -12.41
CA SER A 190 -2.01 5.64 -11.98
C SER A 190 -2.48 7.08 -11.78
N LYS A 191 -1.83 7.80 -10.86
CA LYS A 191 -1.95 9.26 -10.77
C LYS A 191 -1.10 9.94 -11.85
N PRO A 192 -1.41 11.19 -12.19
CA PRO A 192 -0.51 12.01 -13.03
C PRO A 192 0.92 11.99 -12.46
N GLY A 193 1.91 11.83 -13.33
CA GLY A 193 3.31 11.68 -12.95
C GLY A 193 3.75 10.23 -12.66
N LEU A 194 2.85 9.26 -12.82
CA LEU A 194 3.16 7.82 -12.81
C LEU A 194 2.62 7.20 -14.08
N GLU A 195 3.46 6.52 -14.81
CA GLU A 195 3.10 5.82 -16.04
C GLU A 195 3.08 4.33 -15.78
N ALA A 196 2.01 3.67 -16.26
CA ALA A 196 1.84 2.23 -16.18
C ALA A 196 1.33 1.72 -17.53
N GLU A 197 2.02 0.75 -18.09
CA GLU A 197 1.73 0.18 -19.40
C GLU A 197 1.85 -1.35 -19.36
N VAL A 198 1.23 -2.02 -20.33
CA VAL A 198 1.42 -3.46 -20.54
C VAL A 198 2.27 -3.65 -21.78
N HIS A 199 3.38 -4.38 -21.66
CA HIS A 199 4.33 -4.61 -22.73
C HIS A 199 4.40 -6.10 -23.11
N ASP A 200 4.79 -6.36 -24.35
CA ASP A 200 5.16 -7.70 -24.83
C ASP A 200 6.59 -8.08 -24.41
N GLN A 201 7.01 -9.29 -24.76
CA GLN A 201 8.36 -9.79 -24.44
C GLN A 201 9.50 -9.00 -25.12
N ASN A 202 9.19 -8.19 -26.13
CA ASN A 202 10.15 -7.34 -26.84
C ASN A 202 10.15 -5.89 -26.30
N GLY A 203 9.38 -5.60 -25.23
CA GLY A 203 9.28 -4.28 -24.65
C GLY A 203 8.33 -3.33 -25.41
N ASN A 204 7.54 -3.83 -26.36
CA ASN A 204 6.58 -3.00 -27.08
C ASN A 204 5.27 -2.87 -26.29
N LYS A 205 4.72 -1.67 -26.22
CA LYS A 205 3.41 -1.42 -25.61
C LYS A 205 2.31 -2.20 -26.33
N LEU A 206 1.51 -2.91 -25.54
CA LEU A 206 0.35 -3.65 -26.02
C LEU A 206 -0.94 -2.82 -25.97
N PRO A 207 -1.85 -3.02 -26.92
CA PRO A 207 -3.19 -2.42 -26.85
C PRO A 207 -4.04 -3.06 -25.74
N PRO A 208 -5.14 -2.41 -25.34
CA PRO A 208 -6.09 -2.98 -24.37
C PRO A 208 -6.49 -4.43 -24.70
N GLU A 209 -6.81 -5.20 -23.66
CA GLU A 209 -7.25 -6.61 -23.74
C GLU A 209 -6.15 -7.61 -24.14
N LYS A 210 -4.92 -7.18 -24.34
CA LYS A 210 -3.77 -8.07 -24.54
C LYS A 210 -3.07 -8.35 -23.20
N LYS A 211 -2.64 -9.59 -23.04
CA LYS A 211 -1.84 -10.02 -21.89
C LYS A 211 -0.37 -9.74 -22.15
N GLY A 212 0.30 -9.18 -21.14
CA GLY A 212 1.72 -8.89 -21.17
C GLY A 212 2.23 -8.56 -19.76
N GLU A 213 3.42 -8.01 -19.68
CA GLU A 213 4.05 -7.57 -18.45
C GLU A 213 3.63 -6.16 -18.09
N LEU A 214 3.25 -5.93 -16.83
CA LEU A 214 2.95 -4.59 -16.32
C LEU A 214 4.27 -3.88 -16.00
N VAL A 215 4.57 -2.85 -16.76
CA VAL A 215 5.73 -2.00 -16.55
C VAL A 215 5.30 -0.64 -16.01
N VAL A 216 6.10 -0.09 -15.10
CA VAL A 216 5.79 1.15 -14.41
C VAL A 216 7.02 2.04 -14.31
N ARG A 217 6.82 3.37 -14.40
CA ARG A 217 7.86 4.37 -14.15
C ARG A 217 7.28 5.66 -13.60
N TYR A 218 8.10 6.49 -12.98
CA TYR A 218 7.64 7.80 -12.53
C TYR A 218 7.35 8.74 -13.71
N SER A 219 8.35 8.98 -14.54
CA SER A 219 8.20 9.72 -15.81
C SER A 219 9.28 9.28 -16.82
N ALA A 220 9.22 9.79 -18.04
CA ALA A 220 10.26 9.53 -19.03
C ALA A 220 11.62 10.14 -18.63
N GLU A 221 11.59 11.33 -18.01
CA GLU A 221 12.81 12.06 -17.61
C GLU A 221 13.44 11.50 -16.33
N THR A 222 12.61 11.00 -15.41
CA THR A 222 13.04 10.49 -14.10
C THR A 222 12.38 9.14 -13.79
N PRO A 223 12.66 8.09 -14.56
CA PRO A 223 11.89 6.83 -14.51
C PRO A 223 11.94 6.14 -13.15
N ARG A 224 13.07 6.21 -12.44
CA ARG A 224 13.26 5.59 -11.13
C ARG A 224 13.04 6.53 -9.94
N LEU A 225 12.52 7.75 -10.13
CA LEU A 225 12.32 8.70 -9.03
C LEU A 225 11.36 8.12 -7.98
N GLY A 226 11.84 7.98 -6.74
CA GLY A 226 11.10 7.39 -5.62
C GLY A 226 10.77 5.90 -5.79
N ALA A 227 11.47 5.20 -6.69
CA ALA A 227 11.61 3.75 -6.65
C ALA A 227 12.67 3.34 -5.62
N PHE A 228 12.81 2.04 -5.36
CA PHE A 228 13.87 1.51 -4.50
C PHE A 228 15.27 1.83 -5.08
N SER A 229 16.29 1.85 -4.23
CA SER A 229 17.67 2.10 -4.67
C SER A 229 18.32 0.88 -5.36
N GLY A 230 17.72 -0.30 -5.20
CA GLY A 230 18.18 -1.56 -5.75
C GLY A 230 18.09 -2.70 -4.74
N TYR A 231 18.43 -3.89 -5.16
CA TYR A 231 18.54 -5.04 -4.27
C TYR A 231 19.93 -5.09 -3.61
N LEU A 232 19.95 -5.32 -2.31
CA LEU A 232 21.19 -5.41 -1.53
C LEU A 232 22.10 -6.53 -2.07
N LYS A 233 23.30 -6.16 -2.56
CA LYS A 233 24.31 -7.07 -3.11
C LYS A 233 23.83 -7.92 -4.31
N ASP A 234 22.83 -7.45 -5.03
CA ASP A 234 22.27 -8.14 -6.20
C ASP A 234 22.03 -7.12 -7.33
N VAL A 235 23.13 -6.73 -7.99
CA VAL A 235 23.11 -5.73 -9.07
C VAL A 235 22.41 -6.30 -10.31
N GLU A 236 22.58 -7.57 -10.60
CA GLU A 236 21.97 -8.24 -11.76
C GLU A 236 20.44 -8.16 -11.68
N ALA A 237 19.86 -8.60 -10.57
CA ALA A 237 18.42 -8.51 -10.36
C ALA A 237 17.88 -7.06 -10.22
N THR A 238 18.77 -6.10 -9.98
CA THR A 238 18.38 -4.68 -9.93
C THR A 238 18.24 -4.09 -11.32
N GLU A 239 18.99 -4.55 -12.29
CA GLU A 239 19.02 -4.05 -13.67
C GLU A 239 18.09 -4.84 -14.62
N GLU A 240 17.66 -6.05 -14.24
CA GLU A 240 16.58 -6.78 -14.91
C GLU A 240 15.25 -6.00 -14.83
#